data_eb30bc6889040ee7068d03997bb525d1
#
_entry.id   eb30bc6889040ee7068d03997bb525d1
#
_cell.length_a   1.000
_cell.length_b   1.000
_cell.length_c   1.000
_cell.angle_alpha   90.00
_cell.angle_beta   90.00
_cell.angle_gamma   90.00
#
_symmetry.space_group_name_H-M   'P 1'
#
loop_
_entity.id
_entity.type
_entity.pdbx_description
1 polymer ?
#
loop_
_entity_poly.entity_id
_entity_poly.type
_entity_poly.pdbx_seq_one_letter_code
_entity_poly.pdbx_strand_id
1 'polypeptide(L)'
;LYSQKLARAFVVLDPETRAQSIWHDATTQAFALGLEVVEDAGLLAEVAGLVEWPVVLMGEIGIDFLALPAEVLQTSMREHQKFFSVKNPKTGRIERFITVANNAPQDGGTLILKGNQKVLSARLSDAKFFWENDLRRIQANGLEGMGAGLSAVTFHNKLGSQAERIARIATLAAHLAPMMDVDPERAILAAK
;
A
#
# COMPACT_ATOMS: atom_id res chain seq x y z
N LEU A 1 -6.20 -6.32 38.32
CA LEU A 1 -7.66 -6.66 38.45
C LEU A 1 -8.49 -6.16 37.26
N TYR A 2 -8.33 -4.90 36.82
CA TYR A 2 -9.13 -4.33 35.71
C TYR A 2 -8.76 -4.96 34.36
N SER A 3 -7.48 -4.95 33.99
CA SER A 3 -6.97 -5.55 32.75
C SER A 3 -7.30 -7.05 32.62
N GLN A 4 -7.26 -7.79 33.72
CA GLN A 4 -7.63 -9.21 33.72
C GLN A 4 -9.12 -9.44 33.45
N LYS A 5 -9.99 -8.54 33.90
CA LYS A 5 -11.42 -8.61 33.59
C LYS A 5 -11.68 -8.29 32.14
N LEU A 6 -10.98 -7.31 31.57
CA LEU A 6 -11.05 -6.97 30.14
C LEU A 6 -10.55 -8.12 29.27
N ALA A 7 -9.42 -8.74 29.61
CA ALA A 7 -8.91 -9.90 28.87
C ALA A 7 -9.89 -11.09 28.84
N ARG A 8 -10.66 -11.30 29.94
CA ARG A 8 -11.75 -12.31 29.96
C ARG A 8 -12.93 -11.93 29.04
N ALA A 9 -13.06 -10.64 28.74
CA ALA A 9 -14.05 -10.13 27.79
C ALA A 9 -13.48 -9.95 26.38
N PHE A 10 -12.31 -10.54 26.09
CA PHE A 10 -11.61 -10.42 24.81
C PHE A 10 -11.27 -8.95 24.46
N VAL A 11 -10.74 -8.20 25.43
CA VAL A 11 -10.29 -6.82 25.24
C VAL A 11 -8.88 -6.65 25.79
N VAL A 12 -7.96 -6.26 24.93
CA VAL A 12 -6.62 -5.75 25.26
C VAL A 12 -6.69 -4.23 25.23
N LEU A 13 -6.67 -3.58 26.39
CA LEU A 13 -6.91 -2.14 26.51
C LEU A 13 -5.80 -1.31 25.88
N ASP A 14 -4.55 -1.68 26.14
CA ASP A 14 -3.38 -0.92 25.75
C ASP A 14 -3.07 -1.10 24.24
N PRO A 15 -3.02 -0.01 23.45
CA PRO A 15 -2.76 -0.09 22.02
C PRO A 15 -1.32 -0.55 21.67
N GLU A 16 -0.32 -0.21 22.50
CA GLU A 16 1.04 -0.68 22.32
C GLU A 16 1.13 -2.20 22.47
N THR A 17 0.46 -2.75 23.47
CA THR A 17 0.37 -4.20 23.68
C THR A 17 -0.31 -4.88 22.48
N ARG A 18 -1.37 -4.29 21.91
CA ARG A 18 -2.02 -4.81 20.70
C ARG A 18 -1.09 -4.79 19.50
N ALA A 19 -0.39 -3.67 19.28
CA ALA A 19 0.56 -3.51 18.18
C ALA A 19 1.70 -4.53 18.29
N GLN A 20 2.27 -4.72 19.48
CA GLN A 20 3.33 -5.71 19.72
C GLN A 20 2.83 -7.14 19.46
N SER A 21 1.62 -7.48 19.89
CA SER A 21 1.02 -8.80 19.64
C SER A 21 0.81 -9.02 18.13
N ILE A 22 0.23 -8.04 17.42
CA ILE A 22 0.03 -8.11 15.98
C ILE A 22 1.36 -8.33 15.26
N TRP A 23 2.38 -7.54 15.59
CA TRP A 23 3.69 -7.63 14.95
C TRP A 23 4.38 -8.96 15.23
N HIS A 24 4.35 -9.42 16.49
CA HIS A 24 4.93 -10.70 16.89
C HIS A 24 4.27 -11.87 16.13
N ASP A 25 2.95 -11.93 16.10
CA ASP A 25 2.22 -13.02 15.46
C ASP A 25 2.39 -12.99 13.93
N ALA A 26 2.38 -11.79 13.33
CA ALA A 26 2.62 -11.59 11.92
C ALA A 26 4.01 -12.07 11.49
N THR A 27 5.06 -11.64 12.21
CA THR A 27 6.44 -12.03 11.92
C THR A 27 6.68 -13.50 12.17
N THR A 28 6.07 -14.09 13.20
CA THR A 28 6.16 -15.52 13.50
C THR A 28 5.56 -16.36 12.37
N GLN A 29 4.36 -16.00 11.89
CA GLN A 29 3.71 -16.70 10.77
C GLN A 29 4.51 -16.57 9.47
N ALA A 30 5.05 -15.38 9.17
CA ALA A 30 5.87 -15.15 7.99
C ALA A 30 7.17 -15.98 8.05
N PHE A 31 7.86 -15.94 9.19
CA PHE A 31 9.10 -16.68 9.41
C PHE A 31 8.92 -18.19 9.24
N ALA A 32 7.81 -18.75 9.71
CA ALA A 32 7.51 -20.19 9.54
C ALA A 32 7.43 -20.62 8.05
N LEU A 33 7.19 -19.68 7.14
CA LEU A 33 7.17 -19.90 5.69
C LEU A 33 8.45 -19.44 4.97
N GLY A 34 9.45 -18.95 5.71
CA GLY A 34 10.66 -18.36 5.14
C GLY A 34 10.41 -17.00 4.45
N LEU A 35 9.38 -16.30 4.89
CA LEU A 35 8.96 -15.00 4.39
C LEU A 35 9.18 -13.92 5.45
N GLU A 36 9.06 -12.65 5.06
CA GLU A 36 9.21 -11.48 5.92
C GLU A 36 8.01 -10.53 5.78
N VAL A 37 7.53 -9.99 6.90
CA VAL A 37 6.55 -8.91 6.88
C VAL A 37 7.23 -7.60 6.50
N VAL A 38 6.63 -6.85 5.57
CA VAL A 38 7.13 -5.51 5.24
C VAL A 38 6.75 -4.55 6.37
N GLU A 39 7.75 -3.89 6.94
CA GLU A 39 7.54 -2.93 8.02
C GLU A 39 6.70 -1.74 7.55
N ASP A 40 5.66 -1.43 8.32
CA ASP A 40 4.84 -0.23 8.18
C ASP A 40 4.29 0.17 9.56
N ALA A 41 5.03 1.02 10.25
CA ALA A 41 4.68 1.47 11.59
C ALA A 41 3.36 2.26 11.62
N GLY A 42 3.06 3.01 10.55
CA GLY A 42 1.82 3.76 10.42
C GLY A 42 0.60 2.85 10.30
N LEU A 43 0.71 1.82 9.43
CA LEU A 43 -0.33 0.81 9.28
C LEU A 43 -0.52 -0.01 10.58
N LEU A 44 0.58 -0.36 11.26
CA LEU A 44 0.52 -1.11 12.50
C LEU A 44 -0.23 -0.32 13.59
N ALA A 45 0.07 0.96 13.74
CA ALA A 45 -0.63 1.83 14.69
C ALA A 45 -2.11 1.98 14.34
N GLU A 46 -2.44 2.15 13.05
CA GLU A 46 -3.81 2.23 12.57
C GLU A 46 -4.57 0.93 12.85
N VAL A 47 -4.03 -0.22 12.47
CA VAL A 47 -4.68 -1.53 12.67
C VAL A 47 -4.84 -1.85 14.16
N ALA A 48 -3.84 -1.56 14.99
CA ALA A 48 -3.96 -1.72 16.45
C ALA A 48 -5.08 -0.85 17.06
N GLY A 49 -5.43 0.27 16.42
CA GLY A 49 -6.57 1.11 16.78
C GLY A 49 -7.93 0.57 16.33
N LEU A 50 -7.97 -0.32 15.33
CA LEU A 50 -9.21 -0.88 14.77
C LEU A 50 -9.69 -2.15 15.46
N VAL A 51 -8.87 -2.79 16.28
CA VAL A 51 -9.17 -4.06 16.93
C VAL A 51 -8.95 -3.96 18.44
N GLU A 52 -9.72 -4.73 19.21
CA GLU A 52 -9.59 -4.85 20.67
C GLU A 52 -8.98 -6.20 21.08
N TRP A 53 -9.18 -7.21 20.24
CA TRP A 53 -8.67 -8.57 20.42
C TRP A 53 -8.05 -9.05 19.09
N PRO A 54 -6.82 -8.67 18.80
CA PRO A 54 -6.19 -8.94 17.52
C PRO A 54 -5.97 -10.44 17.29
N VAL A 55 -6.40 -10.92 16.13
CA VAL A 55 -6.13 -12.27 15.63
C VAL A 55 -5.53 -12.13 14.24
N VAL A 56 -4.28 -12.49 14.10
CA VAL A 56 -3.52 -12.36 12.86
C VAL A 56 -3.81 -13.54 11.94
N LEU A 57 -4.23 -13.24 10.72
CA LEU A 57 -4.55 -14.22 9.68
C LEU A 57 -3.72 -13.92 8.43
N MET A 58 -3.04 -14.94 7.90
CA MET A 58 -2.24 -14.82 6.68
C MET A 58 -2.97 -15.44 5.50
N GLY A 59 -3.11 -14.66 4.42
CA GLY A 59 -3.72 -15.08 3.17
C GLY A 59 -2.74 -15.08 2.00
N GLU A 60 -3.15 -15.71 0.90
CA GLU A 60 -2.36 -15.82 -0.33
C GLU A 60 -2.78 -14.78 -1.35
N ILE A 61 -1.82 -14.27 -2.11
CA ILE A 61 -2.06 -13.46 -3.30
C ILE A 61 -2.17 -14.40 -4.50
N GLY A 62 -3.20 -14.21 -5.32
CA GLY A 62 -3.39 -15.02 -6.52
C GLY A 62 -2.18 -14.92 -7.47
N ILE A 63 -1.80 -16.06 -8.05
CA ILE A 63 -0.62 -16.19 -8.91
C ILE A 63 -0.59 -15.18 -10.06
N ASP A 64 -1.77 -14.80 -10.59
CA ASP A 64 -1.93 -13.84 -11.69
C ASP A 64 -1.49 -12.42 -11.34
N PHE A 65 -1.32 -12.12 -10.05
CA PHE A 65 -0.95 -10.80 -9.55
C PHE A 65 0.50 -10.71 -9.06
N LEU A 66 1.19 -11.84 -8.91
CA LEU A 66 2.57 -11.87 -8.40
C LEU A 66 3.60 -11.20 -9.33
N ALA A 67 3.22 -10.93 -10.57
CA ALA A 67 4.05 -10.20 -11.54
C ALA A 67 3.88 -8.66 -11.43
N LEU A 68 2.92 -8.18 -10.66
CA LEU A 68 2.77 -6.74 -10.41
C LEU A 68 3.96 -6.21 -9.60
N PRO A 69 4.37 -4.94 -9.80
CA PRO A 69 5.36 -4.31 -8.95
C PRO A 69 4.97 -4.37 -7.47
N ALA A 70 5.97 -4.54 -6.61
CA ALA A 70 5.75 -4.64 -5.17
C ALA A 70 5.03 -3.40 -4.61
N GLU A 71 5.34 -2.22 -5.14
CA GLU A 71 4.75 -0.94 -4.75
C GLU A 71 3.25 -0.87 -5.08
N VAL A 72 2.84 -1.42 -6.22
CA VAL A 72 1.42 -1.50 -6.63
C VAL A 72 0.65 -2.42 -5.68
N LEU A 73 1.22 -3.59 -5.38
CA LEU A 73 0.63 -4.54 -4.43
C LEU A 73 0.52 -3.94 -3.03
N GLN A 74 1.60 -3.36 -2.51
CA GLN A 74 1.64 -2.75 -1.17
C GLN A 74 0.62 -1.62 -1.04
N THR A 75 0.59 -0.70 -2.00
CA THR A 75 -0.34 0.43 -1.99
C THR A 75 -1.79 -0.04 -2.02
N SER A 76 -2.13 -0.98 -2.93
CA SER A 76 -3.49 -1.51 -3.02
C SER A 76 -3.95 -2.19 -1.73
N MET A 77 -3.08 -2.97 -1.10
CA MET A 77 -3.38 -3.69 0.14
C MET A 77 -3.49 -2.76 1.34
N ARG A 78 -2.55 -1.83 1.47
CA ARG A 78 -2.50 -0.86 2.58
C ARG A 78 -3.69 0.10 2.57
N GLU A 79 -3.90 0.79 1.45
CA GLU A 79 -4.85 1.91 1.40
C GLU A 79 -6.31 1.44 1.52
N HIS A 80 -6.65 0.32 0.89
CA HIS A 80 -8.04 -0.12 0.80
C HIS A 80 -8.44 -1.19 1.80
N GLN A 81 -7.51 -2.08 2.18
CA GLN A 81 -7.82 -3.25 2.97
C GLN A 81 -7.13 -3.28 4.33
N LYS A 82 -6.19 -2.36 4.57
CA LYS A 82 -5.36 -2.34 5.79
C LYS A 82 -4.61 -3.66 6.01
N PHE A 83 -4.15 -4.26 4.91
CA PHE A 83 -3.36 -5.49 4.94
C PHE A 83 -1.88 -5.18 4.96
N PHE A 84 -1.13 -5.94 5.76
CA PHE A 84 0.32 -5.95 5.70
C PHE A 84 0.79 -6.83 4.55
N SER A 85 1.82 -6.36 3.88
CA SER A 85 2.48 -7.11 2.81
C SER A 85 3.50 -8.07 3.37
N VAL A 86 3.57 -9.28 2.79
CA VAL A 86 4.56 -10.29 3.16
C VAL A 86 5.38 -10.63 1.92
N LYS A 87 6.68 -10.40 2.02
CA LYS A 87 7.63 -10.58 0.92
C LYS A 87 8.48 -11.83 1.08
N ASN A 88 8.90 -12.37 -0.04
CA ASN A 88 9.94 -13.38 -0.10
C ASN A 88 11.31 -12.66 -0.13
N PRO A 89 12.18 -12.83 0.90
CA PRO A 89 13.46 -12.12 0.98
C PRO A 89 14.44 -12.49 -0.14
N LYS A 90 14.28 -13.67 -0.77
CA LYS A 90 15.15 -14.13 -1.85
C LYS A 90 14.79 -13.49 -3.20
N THR A 91 13.51 -13.23 -3.44
CA THR A 91 13.00 -12.72 -4.73
C THR A 91 12.59 -11.26 -4.68
N GLY A 92 12.38 -10.71 -3.48
CA GLY A 92 11.80 -9.37 -3.24
C GLY A 92 10.29 -9.28 -3.56
N ARG A 93 9.65 -10.36 -4.02
CA ARG A 93 8.24 -10.37 -4.41
C ARG A 93 7.33 -10.37 -3.20
N ILE A 94 6.22 -9.69 -3.29
CA ILE A 94 5.11 -9.79 -2.34
C ILE A 94 4.30 -11.03 -2.73
N GLU A 95 4.24 -12.01 -1.84
CA GLU A 95 3.60 -13.30 -2.12
C GLU A 95 2.36 -13.57 -1.26
N ARG A 96 2.27 -12.88 -0.10
CA ARG A 96 1.17 -13.06 0.84
C ARG A 96 0.75 -11.73 1.44
N PHE A 97 -0.40 -11.75 2.10
CA PHE A 97 -0.88 -10.63 2.90
C PHE A 97 -1.26 -11.09 4.31
N ILE A 98 -1.23 -10.16 5.25
CA ILE A 98 -1.75 -10.36 6.60
C ILE A 98 -2.92 -9.42 6.82
N THR A 99 -4.01 -9.94 7.34
CA THR A 99 -5.15 -9.22 7.88
C THR A 99 -5.30 -9.50 9.37
N VAL A 100 -5.87 -8.56 10.12
CA VAL A 100 -6.09 -8.71 11.54
C VAL A 100 -7.59 -8.70 11.81
N ALA A 101 -8.10 -9.80 12.35
CA ALA A 101 -9.48 -9.92 12.80
C ALA A 101 -9.61 -9.48 14.26
N ASN A 102 -10.83 -9.05 14.66
CA ASN A 102 -11.14 -8.64 16.03
C ASN A 102 -11.81 -9.76 16.86
N ASN A 103 -11.62 -11.00 16.46
CA ASN A 103 -12.16 -12.17 17.18
C ASN A 103 -11.35 -13.42 16.82
N ALA A 104 -11.50 -14.47 17.62
CA ALA A 104 -10.96 -15.79 17.33
C ALA A 104 -12.05 -16.62 16.59
N PRO A 105 -12.00 -16.73 15.26
CA PRO A 105 -13.01 -17.46 14.49
C PRO A 105 -12.89 -18.97 14.74
N GLN A 106 -14.04 -19.65 14.87
CA GLN A 106 -14.10 -21.09 15.16
C GLN A 106 -13.53 -21.96 14.05
N ASP A 107 -13.54 -21.45 12.81
CA ASP A 107 -13.02 -22.11 11.60
C ASP A 107 -11.52 -21.79 11.32
N GLY A 108 -10.80 -21.22 12.30
CA GLY A 108 -9.42 -20.78 12.13
C GLY A 108 -9.25 -19.61 11.17
N GLY A 109 -10.32 -18.89 10.83
CA GLY A 109 -10.29 -17.74 9.94
C GLY A 109 -10.44 -18.06 8.45
N THR A 110 -10.75 -19.30 8.11
CA THR A 110 -10.89 -19.75 6.72
C THR A 110 -11.91 -18.91 5.94
N LEU A 111 -13.07 -18.63 6.53
CA LEU A 111 -14.13 -17.85 5.88
C LEU A 111 -13.72 -16.37 5.71
N ILE A 112 -13.07 -15.81 6.73
CA ILE A 112 -12.53 -14.44 6.70
C ILE A 112 -11.49 -14.32 5.59
N LEU A 113 -10.52 -15.25 5.53
CA LEU A 113 -9.48 -15.24 4.49
C LEU A 113 -10.07 -15.38 3.10
N LYS A 114 -11.02 -16.29 2.89
CA LYS A 114 -11.70 -16.45 1.60
C LYS A 114 -12.42 -15.18 1.15
N GLY A 115 -13.10 -14.49 2.05
CA GLY A 115 -13.73 -13.20 1.78
C GLY A 115 -12.71 -12.13 1.39
N ASN A 116 -11.67 -11.98 2.19
CA ASN A 116 -10.60 -11.01 1.96
C ASN A 116 -9.82 -11.28 0.67
N GLN A 117 -9.51 -12.52 0.35
CA GLN A 117 -8.88 -12.91 -0.92
C GLN A 117 -9.75 -12.53 -2.12
N LYS A 118 -11.07 -12.73 -2.04
CA LYS A 118 -11.98 -12.35 -3.12
C LYS A 118 -11.99 -10.83 -3.36
N VAL A 119 -12.05 -10.04 -2.29
CA VAL A 119 -12.01 -8.57 -2.39
C VAL A 119 -10.64 -8.10 -2.91
N LEU A 120 -9.55 -8.65 -2.38
CA LEU A 120 -8.21 -8.35 -2.84
C LEU A 120 -8.03 -8.68 -4.33
N SER A 121 -8.48 -9.84 -4.78
CA SER A 121 -8.40 -10.24 -6.19
C SER A 121 -9.13 -9.27 -7.11
N ALA A 122 -10.31 -8.79 -6.73
CA ALA A 122 -11.03 -7.79 -7.51
C ALA A 122 -10.23 -6.48 -7.63
N ARG A 123 -9.66 -5.98 -6.51
CA ARG A 123 -8.83 -4.77 -6.50
C ARG A 123 -7.54 -4.93 -7.31
N LEU A 124 -6.88 -6.08 -7.18
CA LEU A 124 -5.65 -6.34 -7.93
C LEU A 124 -5.92 -6.55 -9.43
N SER A 125 -7.09 -7.04 -9.82
CA SER A 125 -7.50 -7.10 -11.23
C SER A 125 -7.61 -5.70 -11.84
N ASP A 126 -8.21 -4.74 -11.13
CA ASP A 126 -8.27 -3.35 -11.56
C ASP A 126 -6.87 -2.74 -11.65
N ALA A 127 -6.04 -2.93 -10.60
CA ALA A 127 -4.67 -2.42 -10.57
C ALA A 127 -3.83 -2.99 -11.74
N LYS A 128 -3.97 -4.29 -12.04
CA LYS A 128 -3.28 -4.95 -13.14
C LYS A 128 -3.71 -4.37 -14.49
N PHE A 129 -5.01 -4.16 -14.67
CA PHE A 129 -5.54 -3.56 -15.90
C PHE A 129 -4.96 -2.15 -16.14
N PHE A 130 -4.92 -1.31 -15.13
CA PHE A 130 -4.34 0.04 -15.23
C PHE A 130 -2.83 -0.03 -15.47
N TRP A 131 -2.10 -0.87 -14.73
CA TRP A 131 -0.67 -1.07 -14.90
C TRP A 131 -0.31 -1.50 -16.33
N GLU A 132 -0.99 -2.50 -16.88
CA GLU A 132 -0.75 -2.98 -18.24
C GLU A 132 -1.11 -1.93 -19.31
N ASN A 133 -2.14 -1.12 -19.08
CA ASN A 133 -2.49 0.00 -19.95
C ASN A 133 -1.41 1.09 -19.94
N ASP A 134 -0.93 1.46 -18.76
CA ASP A 134 0.11 2.48 -18.62
C ASP A 134 1.43 2.01 -19.25
N LEU A 135 1.82 0.76 -19.04
CA LEU A 135 2.99 0.17 -19.72
C LEU A 135 2.88 0.24 -21.25
N ARG A 136 1.72 -0.11 -21.80
CA ARG A 136 1.50 -0.03 -23.26
C ARG A 136 1.59 1.41 -23.77
N ARG A 137 1.06 2.38 -23.04
CA ARG A 137 1.15 3.80 -23.38
C ARG A 137 2.60 4.30 -23.33
N ILE A 138 3.34 3.94 -22.28
CA ILE A 138 4.76 4.32 -22.14
C ILE A 138 5.59 3.70 -23.26
N GLN A 139 5.36 2.44 -23.61
CA GLN A 139 6.06 1.77 -24.70
C GLN A 139 5.78 2.41 -26.06
N ALA A 140 4.56 2.88 -26.28
CA ALA A 140 4.15 3.50 -27.55
C ALA A 140 4.61 4.96 -27.67
N ASN A 141 4.55 5.75 -26.62
CA ASN A 141 4.66 7.22 -26.67
C ASN A 141 5.69 7.82 -25.70
N GLY A 142 6.36 7.00 -24.88
CA GLY A 142 7.21 7.44 -23.80
C GLY A 142 6.42 8.10 -22.63
N LEU A 143 7.12 8.51 -21.58
CA LEU A 143 6.52 9.21 -20.46
C LEU A 143 5.94 10.58 -20.87
N GLU A 144 6.62 11.28 -21.78
CA GLU A 144 6.16 12.57 -22.30
C GLU A 144 4.81 12.45 -23.02
N GLY A 145 4.60 11.35 -23.77
CA GLY A 145 3.33 11.08 -24.44
C GLY A 145 2.18 10.81 -23.46
N MET A 146 2.44 10.29 -22.28
CA MET A 146 1.44 10.19 -21.21
C MET A 146 1.03 11.57 -20.67
N GLY A 147 1.98 12.50 -20.60
CA GLY A 147 1.74 13.88 -20.14
C GLY A 147 0.80 14.66 -21.06
N ALA A 148 0.67 14.32 -22.33
CA ALA A 148 -0.18 15.03 -23.29
C ALA A 148 -1.67 15.10 -22.87
N GLY A 149 -2.16 14.07 -22.16
CA GLY A 149 -3.53 14.03 -21.64
C GLY A 149 -3.82 14.98 -20.47
N LEU A 150 -2.80 15.50 -19.82
CA LEU A 150 -2.95 16.36 -18.63
C LEU A 150 -3.55 17.73 -18.91
N SER A 151 -3.56 18.16 -20.16
CA SER A 151 -4.26 19.39 -20.59
C SER A 151 -5.78 19.29 -20.45
N ALA A 152 -6.34 18.07 -20.54
CA ALA A 152 -7.76 17.80 -20.37
C ALA A 152 -8.18 17.56 -18.90
N VAL A 153 -7.20 17.41 -17.99
CA VAL A 153 -7.47 17.15 -16.57
C VAL A 153 -7.51 18.48 -15.81
N THR A 154 -8.65 18.86 -15.30
CA THR A 154 -8.81 20.09 -14.47
C THR A 154 -8.07 19.92 -13.15
N PHE A 155 -7.12 20.81 -12.87
CA PHE A 155 -6.49 20.92 -11.56
C PHE A 155 -7.39 21.69 -10.58
N HIS A 156 -7.85 22.84 -11.00
CA HIS A 156 -8.73 23.70 -10.21
C HIS A 156 -9.48 24.66 -11.14
N ASN A 157 -10.76 24.92 -10.86
CA ASN A 157 -11.65 25.73 -11.71
C ASN A 157 -11.11 27.13 -12.07
N LYS A 158 -10.31 27.73 -11.17
CA LYS A 158 -9.70 29.06 -11.38
C LYS A 158 -8.22 29.01 -11.77
N LEU A 159 -7.57 27.86 -11.62
CA LEU A 159 -6.12 27.69 -11.84
C LEU A 159 -5.79 26.85 -13.06
N GLY A 160 -6.83 26.35 -13.75
CA GLY A 160 -6.69 25.64 -15.01
C GLY A 160 -6.40 24.14 -14.88
N SER A 161 -5.73 23.59 -15.89
CA SER A 161 -5.43 22.16 -16.04
C SER A 161 -4.21 21.72 -15.24
N GLN A 162 -4.01 20.39 -15.16
CA GLN A 162 -2.76 19.80 -14.62
C GLN A 162 -1.54 20.17 -15.47
N ALA A 163 -1.67 20.26 -16.79
CA ALA A 163 -0.58 20.72 -17.66
C ALA A 163 -0.14 22.14 -17.33
N GLU A 164 -1.08 23.07 -17.11
CA GLU A 164 -0.78 24.44 -16.70
C GLU A 164 -0.15 24.50 -15.30
N ARG A 165 -0.59 23.63 -14.38
CA ARG A 165 0.03 23.50 -13.06
C ARG A 165 1.51 23.07 -13.20
N ILE A 166 1.79 22.04 -14.00
CA ILE A 166 3.15 21.56 -14.26
C ILE A 166 4.02 22.67 -14.88
N ALA A 167 3.49 23.41 -15.84
CA ALA A 167 4.19 24.54 -16.43
C ALA A 167 4.61 25.58 -15.39
N ARG A 168 3.72 25.93 -14.45
CA ARG A 168 4.03 26.86 -13.35
C ARG A 168 5.09 26.28 -12.40
N ILE A 169 5.03 24.99 -12.08
CA ILE A 169 6.01 24.31 -11.24
C ILE A 169 7.37 24.32 -11.93
N ALA A 170 7.45 24.01 -13.22
CA ALA A 170 8.69 24.03 -13.99
C ALA A 170 9.31 25.44 -14.05
N THR A 171 8.50 26.49 -14.25
CA THR A 171 8.98 27.88 -14.20
C THR A 171 9.54 28.23 -12.83
N LEU A 172 8.86 27.85 -11.76
CA LEU A 172 9.32 28.08 -10.40
C LEU A 172 10.62 27.31 -10.10
N ALA A 173 10.70 26.05 -10.52
CA ALA A 173 11.90 25.23 -10.36
C ALA A 173 13.11 25.85 -11.06
N ALA A 174 12.94 26.35 -12.31
CA ALA A 174 13.98 27.05 -13.03
C ALA A 174 14.48 28.31 -12.31
N HIS A 175 13.57 29.03 -11.63
CA HIS A 175 13.89 30.23 -10.88
C HIS A 175 14.67 29.97 -9.58
N LEU A 176 14.35 28.87 -8.92
CA LEU A 176 14.98 28.44 -7.66
C LEU A 176 16.30 27.71 -7.88
N ALA A 177 16.50 27.05 -9.02
CA ALA A 177 17.66 26.22 -9.30
C ALA A 177 19.01 26.97 -9.11
N PRO A 178 19.19 28.21 -9.61
CA PRO A 178 20.45 28.95 -9.40
C PRO A 178 20.71 29.27 -7.92
N MET A 179 19.66 29.41 -7.09
CA MET A 179 19.84 29.71 -5.66
C MET A 179 20.36 28.49 -4.88
N MET A 180 20.22 27.30 -5.47
CA MET A 180 20.64 26.02 -4.90
C MET A 180 21.86 25.40 -5.60
N ASP A 181 22.50 26.17 -6.48
CA ASP A 181 23.65 25.74 -7.32
C ASP A 181 23.28 24.48 -8.17
N VAL A 182 22.07 24.46 -8.70
CA VAL A 182 21.53 23.39 -9.56
C VAL A 182 21.32 23.95 -10.96
N ASP A 183 21.54 23.10 -11.98
CA ASP A 183 21.25 23.43 -13.37
C ASP A 183 19.74 23.62 -13.59
N PRO A 184 19.29 24.79 -14.09
CA PRO A 184 17.89 25.08 -14.36
C PRO A 184 17.23 24.12 -15.35
N GLU A 185 17.95 23.62 -16.37
CA GLU A 185 17.39 22.69 -17.36
C GLU A 185 17.03 21.34 -16.72
N ARG A 186 17.91 20.84 -15.81
CA ARG A 186 17.64 19.63 -15.05
C ARG A 186 16.48 19.82 -14.09
N ALA A 187 16.37 20.98 -13.45
CA ALA A 187 15.25 21.29 -12.56
C ALA A 187 13.92 21.35 -13.32
N ILE A 188 13.88 21.93 -14.51
CA ILE A 188 12.71 21.95 -15.40
C ILE A 188 12.33 20.53 -15.82
N LEU A 189 13.29 19.70 -16.20
CA LEU A 189 13.04 18.32 -16.61
C LEU A 189 12.47 17.48 -15.45
N ALA A 190 12.99 17.64 -14.25
CA ALA A 190 12.50 16.93 -13.06
C ALA A 190 11.12 17.40 -12.60
N ALA A 191 10.70 18.61 -13.00
CA ALA A 191 9.39 19.19 -12.66
C ALA A 191 8.27 18.81 -13.64
N LYS A 192 8.61 18.26 -14.80
CA LYS A 192 7.69 17.79 -15.84
C LYS A 192 7.34 16.33 -15.67
#